data_9b00edb020185a704dab7d55a46d23b6
#
_entry.id   9b00edb020185a704dab7d55a46d23b6
#
_cell.length_a   1.000
_cell.length_b   1.000
_cell.length_c   1.000
_cell.angle_alpha   90.00
_cell.angle_beta   90.00
_cell.angle_gamma   90.00
#
_symmetry.space_group_name_H-M   'P 1'
#
loop_
_entity.id
_entity.type
_entity.pdbx_description
1 polymer ?
#
loop_
_entity_poly.entity_id
_entity_poly.type
_entity_poly.pdbx_seq_one_letter_code
_entity_poly.pdbx_strand_id
1 'polypeptide(L)'
;MKNIVKKINKILNNKAFDNLSSKIISALSAVAIINASAYSGYISAQSQATIEEVVVTSRKKEEGLQSVPLSVSALSGETLEQKGVNVFEDYLLQLPGVTAGGSGPGNNTIYIRGLASTTPALTTAGVAGLAPNVSFYLDEQPLAQPGRNLDVYAADVSRVEVLSGPQGTLFGASSQ
;
A
#
# COMPACT_ATOMS: atom_id res chain seq x y z
N MET A 1 -9.06 56.35 -60.68
CA MET A 1 -8.35 55.21 -60.13
C MET A 1 -6.89 55.47 -59.72
N LYS A 2 -6.06 56.12 -60.53
CA LYS A 2 -4.63 56.42 -60.26
C LYS A 2 -4.37 57.15 -58.91
N ASN A 3 -5.23 58.11 -58.54
CA ASN A 3 -5.06 58.91 -57.32
C ASN A 3 -5.34 58.09 -55.99
N ILE A 4 -6.20 57.08 -56.05
CA ILE A 4 -6.49 56.23 -54.90
C ILE A 4 -5.32 55.29 -54.64
N VAL A 5 -4.74 54.71 -55.70
CA VAL A 5 -3.58 53.81 -55.58
C VAL A 5 -2.36 54.52 -54.99
N LYS A 6 -2.13 55.78 -55.41
CA LYS A 6 -1.07 56.62 -54.84
C LYS A 6 -1.28 56.92 -53.34
N LYS A 7 -2.52 57.11 -52.92
CA LYS A 7 -2.86 57.40 -51.53
C LYS A 7 -2.68 56.15 -50.62
N ILE A 8 -3.04 55.02 -51.18
CA ILE A 8 -2.85 53.72 -50.49
C ILE A 8 -1.35 53.39 -50.35
N ASN A 9 -0.55 53.57 -51.42
CA ASN A 9 0.89 53.35 -51.36
C ASN A 9 1.62 54.33 -50.42
N LYS A 10 1.12 55.53 -50.25
CA LYS A 10 1.66 56.49 -49.29
C LYS A 10 1.34 56.16 -47.86
N ILE A 11 0.23 55.46 -47.61
CA ILE A 11 -0.15 54.96 -46.28
C ILE A 11 0.66 53.67 -45.92
N LEU A 12 0.84 52.77 -46.87
CA LEU A 12 1.61 51.56 -46.72
C LEU A 12 3.11 51.78 -46.50
N ASN A 13 3.65 52.89 -47.05
CA ASN A 13 5.06 53.23 -46.93
C ASN A 13 5.38 54.24 -45.82
N ASN A 14 4.48 54.31 -44.81
CA ASN A 14 4.67 55.24 -43.71
C ASN A 14 5.50 54.57 -42.61
N LYS A 15 6.75 55.04 -42.42
CA LYS A 15 7.68 54.56 -41.36
C LYS A 15 7.06 54.51 -39.95
N ALA A 16 6.00 55.32 -39.77
CA ALA A 16 5.24 55.26 -38.49
C ALA A 16 4.45 53.99 -38.34
N PHE A 17 3.96 53.39 -39.46
CA PHE A 17 3.19 52.13 -39.42
C PHE A 17 4.11 50.93 -39.16
N ASP A 18 5.31 50.93 -39.76
CA ASP A 18 6.31 49.87 -39.52
C ASP A 18 6.83 49.92 -38.10
N ASN A 19 6.98 51.10 -37.54
CA ASN A 19 7.45 51.28 -36.15
C ASN A 19 6.38 50.90 -35.13
N LEU A 20 5.09 51.06 -35.45
CA LEU A 20 3.98 50.65 -34.60
C LEU A 20 3.79 49.10 -34.63
N SER A 21 3.88 48.51 -35.84
CA SER A 21 3.76 47.05 -35.97
C SER A 21 4.91 46.33 -35.29
N SER A 22 6.15 46.82 -35.39
CA SER A 22 7.29 46.21 -34.69
C SER A 22 7.17 46.30 -33.17
N LYS A 23 6.63 47.40 -32.63
CA LYS A 23 6.38 47.56 -31.20
C LYS A 23 5.26 46.64 -30.68
N ILE A 24 4.21 46.43 -31.49
CA ILE A 24 3.12 45.50 -31.14
C ILE A 24 3.62 44.05 -31.16
N ILE A 25 4.42 43.68 -32.17
CA ILE A 25 4.99 42.33 -32.25
C ILE A 25 5.95 42.06 -31.07
N SER A 26 6.78 43.05 -30.71
CA SER A 26 7.69 42.91 -29.57
C SER A 26 6.94 42.83 -28.21
N ALA A 27 5.84 43.57 -28.08
CA ALA A 27 5.02 43.49 -26.87
C ALA A 27 4.29 42.15 -26.76
N LEU A 28 3.74 41.60 -27.86
CA LEU A 28 3.11 40.31 -27.92
C LEU A 28 4.09 39.17 -27.64
N SER A 29 5.33 39.24 -28.12
CA SER A 29 6.36 38.26 -27.85
C SER A 29 6.80 38.26 -26.38
N ALA A 30 6.89 39.43 -25.75
CA ALA A 30 7.21 39.54 -24.33
C ALA A 30 6.12 38.92 -23.44
N VAL A 31 4.84 39.13 -23.77
CA VAL A 31 3.72 38.52 -23.05
C VAL A 31 3.69 36.98 -23.21
N ALA A 32 4.03 36.48 -24.41
CA ALA A 32 4.11 35.04 -24.66
C ALA A 32 5.22 34.35 -23.82
N ILE A 33 6.38 35.01 -23.67
CA ILE A 33 7.51 34.50 -22.89
C ILE A 33 7.17 34.49 -21.39
N ILE A 34 6.48 35.50 -20.88
CA ILE A 34 6.07 35.56 -19.47
C ILE A 34 5.04 34.46 -19.13
N ASN A 35 4.12 34.17 -20.06
CA ASN A 35 3.18 33.06 -19.84
C ASN A 35 3.86 31.69 -19.90
N ALA A 36 4.85 31.48 -20.76
CA ALA A 36 5.57 30.22 -20.83
C ALA A 36 6.37 29.92 -19.57
N SER A 37 6.92 30.94 -18.91
CA SER A 37 7.64 30.76 -17.63
C SER A 37 6.71 30.49 -16.42
N ALA A 38 5.46 30.93 -16.46
CA ALA A 38 4.49 30.67 -15.41
C ALA A 38 3.99 29.22 -15.41
N TYR A 39 3.96 28.54 -16.55
CA TYR A 39 3.57 27.13 -16.64
C TYR A 39 4.66 26.14 -16.24
N SER A 40 5.92 26.55 -16.19
CA SER A 40 7.04 25.66 -15.81
C SER A 40 7.08 25.34 -14.32
N GLY A 41 6.37 26.07 -13.47
CA GLY A 41 6.36 25.89 -12.02
C GLY A 41 5.40 24.82 -11.51
N TYR A 42 4.49 24.32 -12.31
CA TYR A 42 3.45 23.38 -11.85
C TYR A 42 3.78 21.89 -12.07
N ILE A 43 4.91 21.57 -12.71
CA ILE A 43 5.27 20.18 -13.03
C ILE A 43 6.14 19.53 -11.96
N SER A 44 6.58 20.25 -10.93
CA SER A 44 7.51 19.72 -9.93
C SER A 44 6.86 19.17 -8.65
N ALA A 45 5.55 18.99 -8.61
CA ALA A 45 4.84 18.42 -7.48
C ALA A 45 4.26 17.02 -7.77
N GLN A 46 4.92 16.23 -8.58
CA GLN A 46 4.83 14.79 -8.41
C GLN A 46 5.74 14.44 -7.23
N SER A 47 5.17 14.47 -6.02
CA SER A 47 5.72 13.66 -4.96
C SER A 47 5.80 12.25 -5.54
N GLN A 48 7.00 11.75 -5.77
CA GLN A 48 7.21 10.32 -5.90
C GLN A 48 6.60 9.76 -4.61
N ALA A 49 5.41 9.21 -4.73
CA ALA A 49 4.93 8.30 -3.70
C ALA A 49 6.00 7.20 -3.68
N THR A 50 6.92 7.31 -2.76
CA THR A 50 7.84 6.23 -2.45
C THR A 50 6.92 5.10 -2.02
N ILE A 51 6.73 4.13 -2.90
CA ILE A 51 6.00 2.92 -2.55
C ILE A 51 6.85 2.32 -1.46
N GLU A 52 6.36 2.37 -0.23
CA GLU A 52 7.02 1.76 0.90
C GLU A 52 7.11 0.27 0.61
N GLU A 53 8.33 -0.23 0.46
CA GLU A 53 8.55 -1.65 0.24
C GLU A 53 8.27 -2.39 1.54
N VAL A 54 7.22 -3.19 1.56
CA VAL A 54 6.89 -4.04 2.71
C VAL A 54 7.92 -5.17 2.77
N VAL A 55 8.74 -5.15 3.81
CA VAL A 55 9.72 -6.21 4.09
C VAL A 55 9.07 -7.28 4.94
N VAL A 56 9.28 -8.54 4.59
CA VAL A 56 8.77 -9.73 5.30
C VAL A 56 9.89 -10.68 5.68
N THR A 57 9.63 -11.52 6.68
CA THR A 57 10.57 -12.55 7.18
C THR A 57 10.05 -13.97 6.97
N SER A 58 9.10 -14.14 6.07
CA SER A 58 8.40 -15.39 5.79
C SER A 58 9.31 -16.59 5.48
N ARG A 59 10.56 -16.36 5.06
CA ARG A 59 11.55 -17.39 4.80
C ARG A 59 12.72 -17.36 5.79
N LYS A 60 12.52 -16.82 6.99
CA LYS A 60 13.57 -16.66 8.02
C LYS A 60 14.69 -15.71 7.58
N LYS A 61 14.44 -14.82 6.64
CA LYS A 61 15.31 -13.73 6.21
C LYS A 61 14.47 -12.56 5.73
N GLU A 62 15.02 -11.38 5.81
CA GLU A 62 14.36 -10.17 5.31
C GLU A 62 14.35 -10.14 3.79
N GLU A 63 13.19 -10.07 3.18
CA GLU A 63 12.97 -9.98 1.74
C GLU A 63 11.80 -9.04 1.45
N GLY A 64 11.83 -8.34 0.31
CA GLY A 64 10.67 -7.58 -0.14
C GLY A 64 9.49 -8.51 -0.42
N LEU A 65 8.29 -8.14 0.03
CA LEU A 65 7.07 -8.95 -0.11
C LEU A 65 6.84 -9.45 -1.53
N GLN A 66 7.13 -8.61 -2.53
CA GLN A 66 6.93 -8.95 -3.94
C GLN A 66 7.98 -9.93 -4.49
N SER A 67 9.11 -10.10 -3.82
CA SER A 67 10.18 -11.01 -4.23
C SER A 67 10.03 -12.42 -3.66
N VAL A 68 9.13 -12.60 -2.69
CA VAL A 68 8.89 -13.89 -2.03
C VAL A 68 8.02 -14.79 -2.91
N PRO A 69 8.50 -15.98 -3.32
CA PRO A 69 7.73 -16.92 -4.16
C PRO A 69 6.72 -17.73 -3.35
N LEU A 70 6.04 -17.12 -2.41
CA LEU A 70 5.04 -17.72 -1.53
C LEU A 70 3.80 -16.82 -1.49
N SER A 71 2.66 -17.41 -1.12
CA SER A 71 1.43 -16.64 -0.85
C SER A 71 1.53 -16.01 0.53
N VAL A 72 2.04 -14.79 0.59
CA VAL A 72 2.23 -14.02 1.82
C VAL A 72 1.35 -12.78 1.78
N SER A 73 0.69 -12.50 2.90
CA SER A 73 0.04 -11.21 3.16
C SER A 73 0.72 -10.58 4.37
N ALA A 74 1.03 -9.30 4.29
CA ALA A 74 1.69 -8.59 5.37
C ALA A 74 1.03 -7.24 5.65
N LEU A 75 1.01 -6.86 6.92
CA LEU A 75 0.63 -5.54 7.42
C LEU A 75 1.81 -4.99 8.20
N SER A 76 2.33 -3.82 7.81
CA SER A 76 3.36 -3.13 8.55
C SER A 76 2.82 -2.50 9.83
N GLY A 77 3.66 -2.29 10.83
CA GLY A 77 3.30 -1.60 12.06
C GLY A 77 2.72 -0.21 11.79
N GLU A 78 3.31 0.53 10.85
CA GLU A 78 2.79 1.83 10.42
C GLU A 78 1.35 1.71 9.85
N THR A 79 1.07 0.70 9.04
CA THR A 79 -0.29 0.45 8.54
C THR A 79 -1.26 0.12 9.68
N LEU A 80 -0.81 -0.64 10.68
CA LEU A 80 -1.63 -0.97 11.86
C LEU A 80 -1.97 0.29 12.66
N GLU A 81 -0.98 1.16 12.89
CA GLU A 81 -1.18 2.43 13.59
C GLU A 81 -2.10 3.38 12.83
N GLN A 82 -1.89 3.57 11.52
CA GLN A 82 -2.72 4.43 10.68
C GLN A 82 -4.18 3.99 10.65
N LYS A 83 -4.44 2.69 10.75
CA LYS A 83 -5.79 2.12 10.78
C LYS A 83 -6.38 2.03 12.19
N GLY A 84 -5.63 2.39 13.24
CA GLY A 84 -6.07 2.31 14.62
C GLY A 84 -6.28 0.87 15.10
N VAL A 85 -5.52 -0.07 14.54
CA VAL A 85 -5.60 -1.50 14.88
C VAL A 85 -4.86 -1.72 16.20
N ASN A 86 -5.56 -2.20 17.23
CA ASN A 86 -4.98 -2.40 18.55
C ASN A 86 -5.16 -3.83 19.07
N VAL A 87 -6.25 -4.47 18.72
CA VAL A 87 -6.59 -5.81 19.23
C VAL A 87 -6.45 -6.87 18.14
N PHE A 88 -6.41 -8.12 18.58
CA PHE A 88 -6.23 -9.30 17.74
C PHE A 88 -7.25 -9.36 16.60
N GLU A 89 -8.52 -9.15 16.89
CA GLU A 89 -9.60 -9.23 15.93
C GLU A 89 -9.48 -8.16 14.85
N ASP A 90 -8.99 -6.95 15.18
CA ASP A 90 -8.89 -5.85 14.25
C ASP A 90 -7.91 -6.16 13.11
N TYR A 91 -6.74 -6.72 13.41
CA TYR A 91 -5.79 -7.01 12.34
C TYR A 91 -6.17 -8.25 11.53
N LEU A 92 -6.90 -9.19 12.12
CA LEU A 92 -7.42 -10.32 11.34
C LEU A 92 -8.41 -9.86 10.28
N LEU A 93 -9.24 -8.85 10.58
CA LEU A 93 -10.16 -8.27 9.61
C LEU A 93 -9.47 -7.54 8.45
N GLN A 94 -8.20 -7.13 8.63
CA GLN A 94 -7.41 -6.50 7.58
C GLN A 94 -6.70 -7.51 6.66
N LEU A 95 -6.65 -8.79 7.04
CA LEU A 95 -5.92 -9.82 6.34
C LEU A 95 -6.84 -10.60 5.40
N PRO A 96 -6.59 -10.61 4.08
CA PRO A 96 -7.44 -11.29 3.13
C PRO A 96 -7.44 -12.81 3.35
N GLY A 97 -8.64 -13.39 3.40
CA GLY A 97 -8.81 -14.83 3.56
C GLY A 97 -8.49 -15.38 4.95
N VAL A 98 -8.30 -14.51 5.94
CA VAL A 98 -8.12 -14.87 7.34
C VAL A 98 -9.39 -14.54 8.11
N THR A 99 -9.85 -15.47 8.92
CA THR A 99 -10.99 -15.27 9.81
C THR A 99 -10.67 -15.91 11.16
N ALA A 100 -11.35 -15.48 12.19
CA ALA A 100 -11.28 -16.11 13.50
C ALA A 100 -12.67 -16.53 13.96
N GLY A 101 -12.73 -17.59 14.72
CA GLY A 101 -13.91 -18.02 15.43
C GLY A 101 -13.50 -18.57 16.78
N GLY A 102 -14.35 -18.42 17.79
CA GLY A 102 -14.02 -18.90 19.13
C GLY A 102 -15.03 -18.41 20.15
N SER A 103 -14.72 -18.65 21.42
CA SER A 103 -15.60 -18.32 22.54
C SER A 103 -15.17 -17.05 23.29
N GLY A 104 -14.25 -16.28 22.73
CA GLY A 104 -13.77 -15.04 23.32
C GLY A 104 -12.24 -14.98 23.40
N PRO A 105 -11.71 -13.92 24.01
CA PRO A 105 -10.27 -13.67 24.08
C PRO A 105 -9.48 -14.86 24.63
N GLY A 106 -8.36 -15.19 23.97
CA GLY A 106 -7.49 -16.31 24.33
C GLY A 106 -8.07 -17.68 24.02
N ASN A 107 -9.21 -17.76 23.37
CA ASN A 107 -9.85 -19.02 22.95
C ASN A 107 -10.35 -18.93 21.50
N ASN A 108 -9.55 -18.36 20.66
CA ASN A 108 -9.84 -18.17 19.24
C ASN A 108 -9.19 -19.27 18.40
N THR A 109 -9.83 -19.61 17.31
CA THR A 109 -9.28 -20.46 16.26
C THR A 109 -9.14 -19.62 15.00
N ILE A 110 -7.95 -19.60 14.43
CA ILE A 110 -7.68 -18.87 13.18
C ILE A 110 -7.94 -19.82 12.01
N TYR A 111 -8.59 -19.30 10.98
CA TYR A 111 -8.88 -20.00 9.74
C TYR A 111 -8.20 -19.25 8.61
N ILE A 112 -7.40 -19.93 7.81
CA ILE A 112 -6.85 -19.41 6.56
C ILE A 112 -7.58 -20.09 5.41
N ARG A 113 -8.19 -19.30 4.52
CA ARG A 113 -9.01 -19.79 3.40
C ARG A 113 -10.14 -20.75 3.82
N GLY A 114 -10.69 -20.53 5.01
CA GLY A 114 -11.76 -21.36 5.56
C GLY A 114 -11.35 -22.73 6.07
N LEU A 115 -10.05 -23.04 6.10
CA LEU A 115 -9.56 -24.32 6.58
C LEU A 115 -9.27 -24.25 8.08
N ALA A 116 -9.83 -25.17 8.84
CA ALA A 116 -9.59 -25.33 10.27
C ALA A 116 -9.55 -26.81 10.64
N SER A 117 -8.80 -27.13 11.68
CA SER A 117 -8.99 -28.37 12.43
C SER A 117 -10.27 -28.27 13.26
N THR A 118 -10.78 -29.40 13.69
CA THR A 118 -11.92 -29.46 14.61
C THR A 118 -11.68 -28.58 15.83
N THR A 119 -12.68 -27.77 16.15
CA THR A 119 -12.61 -26.89 17.32
C THR A 119 -12.53 -27.69 18.62
N PRO A 120 -11.77 -27.24 19.61
CA PRO A 120 -11.61 -27.92 20.89
C PRO A 120 -12.91 -28.14 21.65
N ALA A 121 -13.89 -27.27 21.42
CA ALA A 121 -15.21 -27.39 22.05
C ALA A 121 -15.97 -28.66 21.65
N LEU A 122 -15.57 -29.31 20.56
CA LEU A 122 -16.15 -30.57 20.11
C LEU A 122 -15.35 -31.80 20.56
N THR A 123 -14.14 -31.63 21.12
CA THR A 123 -13.35 -32.71 21.67
C THR A 123 -13.77 -32.93 23.12
N THR A 124 -14.57 -33.94 23.35
CA THR A 124 -15.06 -34.33 24.66
C THR A 124 -13.94 -34.66 25.65
N ALA A 125 -14.11 -34.18 26.87
CA ALA A 125 -13.56 -34.75 28.08
C ALA A 125 -12.02 -34.89 28.13
N GLY A 126 -11.31 -33.78 28.29
CA GLY A 126 -9.94 -33.80 28.80
C GLY A 126 -8.86 -34.33 27.86
N VAL A 127 -9.19 -34.62 26.62
CA VAL A 127 -8.21 -34.92 25.59
C VAL A 127 -7.75 -33.59 25.00
N ALA A 128 -6.45 -33.31 25.08
CA ALA A 128 -5.85 -32.22 24.34
C ALA A 128 -6.29 -32.32 22.86
N GLY A 129 -6.96 -31.31 22.36
CA GLY A 129 -7.49 -31.31 21.00
C GLY A 129 -6.38 -31.52 19.96
N LEU A 130 -6.78 -31.75 18.72
CA LEU A 130 -5.84 -31.76 17.60
C LEU A 130 -5.09 -30.45 17.55
N ALA A 131 -3.83 -30.53 17.11
CA ALA A 131 -3.05 -29.32 16.84
C ALA A 131 -3.80 -28.42 15.83
N PRO A 132 -3.81 -27.11 16.02
CA PRO A 132 -4.47 -26.21 15.09
C PRO A 132 -3.79 -26.29 13.73
N ASN A 133 -4.56 -26.14 12.64
CA ASN A 133 -4.02 -26.10 11.29
C ASN A 133 -3.21 -24.84 11.02
N VAL A 134 -3.48 -23.78 11.77
CA VAL A 134 -2.76 -22.52 11.68
C VAL A 134 -1.89 -22.38 12.91
N SER A 135 -0.59 -22.28 12.69
CA SER A 135 0.38 -21.97 13.74
C SER A 135 0.52 -20.48 13.90
N PHE A 136 0.60 -20.02 15.12
CA PHE A 136 0.82 -18.64 15.47
C PHE A 136 2.18 -18.47 16.13
N TYR A 137 2.93 -17.46 15.66
CA TYR A 137 4.29 -17.18 16.13
C TYR A 137 4.39 -15.72 16.55
N LEU A 138 5.15 -15.46 17.59
CA LEU A 138 5.60 -14.13 18.00
C LEU A 138 7.11 -14.17 18.13
N ASP A 139 7.81 -13.28 17.41
CA ASP A 139 9.29 -13.25 17.38
C ASP A 139 9.90 -14.65 17.18
N GLU A 140 9.37 -15.38 16.21
CA GLU A 140 9.75 -16.77 15.88
C GLU A 140 9.45 -17.83 16.96
N GLN A 141 8.84 -17.44 18.07
CA GLN A 141 8.41 -18.37 19.11
C GLN A 141 6.98 -18.88 18.83
N PRO A 142 6.77 -20.19 18.77
CA PRO A 142 5.42 -20.73 18.60
C PRO A 142 4.56 -20.44 19.82
N LEU A 143 3.40 -19.84 19.60
CA LEU A 143 2.39 -19.58 20.62
C LEU A 143 1.23 -20.58 20.56
N ALA A 144 1.28 -21.52 19.62
CA ALA A 144 0.24 -22.51 19.46
C ALA A 144 0.14 -23.40 20.70
N GLN A 145 -1.05 -23.47 21.28
CA GLN A 145 -1.39 -24.43 22.31
C GLN A 145 -2.45 -25.40 21.76
N PRO A 146 -2.44 -26.66 22.18
CA PRO A 146 -3.51 -27.56 21.80
C PRO A 146 -4.86 -26.94 22.09
N GLY A 147 -5.65 -26.79 21.06
CA GLY A 147 -7.03 -26.35 21.18
C GLY A 147 -7.30 -24.87 21.29
N ARG A 148 -6.28 -23.97 21.23
CA ARG A 148 -6.52 -22.54 21.25
C ARG A 148 -5.32 -21.76 20.72
N ASN A 149 -5.59 -20.57 20.20
CA ASN A 149 -4.59 -19.56 19.91
C ASN A 149 -4.67 -18.44 20.96
N LEU A 150 -3.53 -17.90 21.30
CA LEU A 150 -3.45 -16.72 22.17
C LEU A 150 -3.73 -15.47 21.35
N ASP A 151 -4.45 -14.52 21.93
CA ASP A 151 -4.65 -13.21 21.34
C ASP A 151 -3.45 -12.35 21.67
N VAL A 152 -2.81 -11.81 20.64
CA VAL A 152 -1.68 -10.88 20.78
C VAL A 152 -2.15 -9.50 20.36
N TYR A 153 -1.96 -8.52 21.23
CA TYR A 153 -2.24 -7.12 20.90
C TYR A 153 -1.24 -6.59 19.89
N ALA A 154 -1.68 -5.65 19.06
CA ALA A 154 -0.85 -5.04 18.01
C ALA A 154 0.18 -4.02 18.54
N ALA A 155 0.21 -3.75 19.87
CA ALA A 155 1.17 -2.85 20.47
C ALA A 155 2.61 -3.35 20.29
N ASP A 156 3.50 -2.47 19.84
CA ASP A 156 4.91 -2.76 19.54
C ASP A 156 5.17 -3.86 18.50
N VAL A 157 4.16 -4.21 17.70
CA VAL A 157 4.32 -5.17 16.61
C VAL A 157 4.85 -4.45 15.37
N SER A 158 6.02 -4.84 14.90
CA SER A 158 6.62 -4.25 13.70
C SER A 158 5.88 -4.62 12.41
N ARG A 159 5.29 -5.82 12.38
CA ARG A 159 4.48 -6.32 11.26
C ARG A 159 3.71 -7.58 11.65
N VAL A 160 2.65 -7.83 10.92
CA VAL A 160 1.90 -9.10 10.96
C VAL A 160 2.02 -9.76 9.60
N GLU A 161 2.50 -10.99 9.55
CA GLU A 161 2.66 -11.77 8.33
C GLU A 161 1.75 -13.00 8.35
N VAL A 162 1.09 -13.28 7.23
CA VAL A 162 0.28 -14.49 7.04
C VAL A 162 0.81 -15.26 5.86
N LEU A 163 1.26 -16.47 6.11
CA LEU A 163 1.76 -17.40 5.11
C LEU A 163 0.67 -18.44 4.84
N SER A 164 0.19 -18.49 3.61
CA SER A 164 -0.83 -19.45 3.21
C SER A 164 -0.20 -20.70 2.61
N GLY A 165 -0.59 -21.85 3.11
CA GLY A 165 -0.11 -23.14 2.66
C GLY A 165 0.90 -23.79 3.61
N PRO A 166 1.33 -25.04 3.33
CA PRO A 166 2.21 -25.79 4.22
C PRO A 166 3.57 -25.13 4.42
N GLN A 167 3.94 -24.84 5.66
CA GLN A 167 5.20 -24.20 6.03
C GLN A 167 6.04 -25.07 7.00
N GLY A 168 5.68 -26.33 7.16
CA GLY A 168 6.29 -27.24 8.15
C GLY A 168 7.79 -27.40 8.03
N THR A 169 8.38 -27.21 6.84
CA THR A 169 9.82 -27.29 6.62
C THR A 169 10.62 -26.19 7.31
N LEU A 170 10.03 -24.99 7.45
CA LEU A 170 10.68 -23.84 8.08
C LEU A 170 10.20 -23.58 9.50
N PHE A 171 8.93 -23.84 9.76
CA PHE A 171 8.26 -23.49 11.01
C PHE A 171 7.91 -24.70 11.87
N GLY A 172 8.07 -25.93 11.36
CA GLY A 172 7.85 -27.14 12.15
C GLY A 172 6.40 -27.59 12.23
N ALA A 173 6.07 -28.33 13.27
CA ALA A 173 4.76 -28.93 13.43
C ALA A 173 3.63 -27.89 13.57
N SER A 174 2.45 -28.24 13.09
CA SER A 174 1.23 -27.42 13.10
C SER A 174 1.24 -26.22 12.17
N SER A 175 2.17 -26.12 11.23
CA SER A 175 2.17 -25.14 10.16
C SER A 175 1.77 -25.80 8.84
N GLN A 176 0.48 -25.93 8.60
CA GLN A 176 -0.10 -26.55 7.40
C GLN A 176 -0.69 -25.52 6.46
#